data_0c3d28eeb2f77561aed9be9ede7d05a8
#
_entry.id   0c3d28eeb2f77561aed9be9ede7d05a8
#
_cell.length_a   1.000
_cell.length_b   1.000
_cell.length_c   1.000
_cell.angle_alpha   90.00
_cell.angle_beta   90.00
_cell.angle_gamma   90.00
#
_symmetry.space_group_name_H-M   'P 1'
#
loop_
_entity.id
_entity.type
_entity.pdbx_description
1 polymer ?
#
loop_
_entity_poly.entity_id
_entity_poly.type
_entity_poly.pdbx_seq_one_letter_code
_entity_poly.pdbx_strand_id
1 'polypeptide(L)'
;MGRRNKAYSKDLHQQAYDRLTGMQAFGESKKEAVANGTDKEKIFSFNTYKSYWKHTKYFIEYIKSEHPECTTLKSAKKYVNEWLQVRADQGLSAWTVQLEAKAMGKLYGISPDDKDYFQP
;
A
#
# COMPACT_ATOMS: atom_id res chain seq x y z
N MET A 1 22.14 23.94 -4.81
CA MET A 1 21.77 23.25 -5.24
C MET A 1 20.69 22.43 -5.00
N GLY A 2 19.60 22.85 -5.27
CA GLY A 2 18.43 22.13 -5.03
C GLY A 2 18.41 20.76 -5.61
N ARG A 3 19.23 20.57 -6.62
CA ARG A 3 19.21 19.32 -7.19
C ARG A 3 19.54 18.27 -6.25
N ARG A 4 20.20 18.64 -5.14
CA ARG A 4 20.51 17.66 -4.28
C ARG A 4 19.34 17.09 -3.63
N ASN A 5 18.30 17.81 -3.43
CA ASN A 5 17.12 17.25 -2.82
C ASN A 5 16.57 16.14 -3.69
N LYS A 6 16.61 16.35 -4.99
CA LYS A 6 16.13 15.33 -5.89
C LYS A 6 16.98 14.09 -5.81
N ALA A 7 18.29 14.26 -5.67
CA ALA A 7 19.19 13.14 -5.56
C ALA A 7 18.95 12.31 -4.31
N TYR A 8 18.44 12.94 -3.25
CA TYR A 8 18.18 12.24 -2.00
C TYR A 8 16.72 11.85 -1.81
N SER A 9 15.83 12.28 -2.70
CA SER A 9 14.43 11.91 -2.61
C SER A 9 14.26 10.49 -3.13
N LYS A 10 13.52 9.69 -2.37
CA LYS A 10 13.18 8.35 -2.80
C LYS A 10 12.00 8.44 -3.74
N ASP A 11 11.98 7.62 -4.79
CA ASP A 11 10.80 7.58 -5.65
C ASP A 11 9.69 6.79 -4.93
N LEU A 12 8.51 6.75 -5.54
CA LEU A 12 7.36 6.10 -4.92
C LEU A 12 7.58 4.60 -4.70
N HIS A 13 8.24 3.93 -5.63
CA HIS A 13 8.55 2.51 -5.46
C HIS A 13 9.40 2.28 -4.22
N GLN A 14 10.42 3.09 -4.03
CA GLN A 14 11.31 2.94 -2.88
C GLN A 14 10.59 3.26 -1.58
N GLN A 15 9.77 4.31 -1.58
CA GLN A 15 8.98 4.67 -0.40
C GLN A 15 8.06 3.53 0.02
N ALA A 16 7.35 2.93 -0.95
CA ALA A 16 6.43 1.84 -0.68
C ALA A 16 7.17 0.58 -0.24
N TYR A 17 8.29 0.28 -0.89
CA TYR A 17 9.12 -0.87 -0.56
C TYR A 17 9.62 -0.77 0.89
N ASP A 18 10.14 0.40 1.26
CA ASP A 18 10.65 0.61 2.61
C ASP A 18 9.53 0.47 3.65
N ARG A 19 8.35 1.01 3.33
CA ARG A 19 7.21 0.96 4.24
C ARG A 19 6.77 -0.49 4.48
N LEU A 20 6.55 -1.26 3.41
CA LEU A 20 6.10 -2.64 3.55
C LEU A 20 7.18 -3.55 4.12
N THR A 21 8.43 -3.33 3.74
CA THR A 21 9.54 -4.12 4.25
C THR A 21 9.71 -3.91 5.75
N GLY A 22 9.51 -2.68 6.21
CA GLY A 22 9.58 -2.37 7.64
C GLY A 22 8.47 -3.03 8.45
N MET A 23 7.42 -3.52 7.79
CA MET A 23 6.32 -4.20 8.49
C MET A 23 6.53 -5.70 8.64
N GLN A 24 7.61 -6.26 8.07
CA GLN A 24 7.84 -7.69 8.11
C GLN A 24 7.96 -8.21 9.55
N ALA A 25 7.17 -9.21 9.87
CA ALA A 25 7.12 -9.81 11.18
C ALA A 25 6.99 -11.33 11.04
N PHE A 26 7.72 -11.90 10.07
CA PHE A 26 7.64 -13.32 9.76
C PHE A 26 8.11 -14.14 10.96
N GLY A 27 7.32 -15.12 11.35
CA GLY A 27 7.67 -15.93 12.52
C GLY A 27 7.16 -15.38 13.83
N GLU A 28 6.65 -14.17 13.87
CA GLU A 28 6.04 -13.63 15.08
C GLU A 28 4.59 -14.12 15.20
N SER A 29 4.07 -14.11 16.41
CA SER A 29 2.71 -14.54 16.66
C SER A 29 1.71 -13.43 16.30
N LYS A 30 0.86 -13.71 15.31
CA LYS A 30 -0.20 -12.77 14.95
C LYS A 30 -1.19 -12.63 16.11
N LYS A 31 -1.44 -13.71 16.82
CA LYS A 31 -2.37 -13.70 17.96
C LYS A 31 -1.90 -12.72 19.04
N GLU A 32 -0.60 -12.75 19.36
CA GLU A 32 -0.05 -11.82 20.34
C GLU A 32 -0.12 -10.38 19.82
N ALA A 33 0.17 -10.16 18.53
CA ALA A 33 0.13 -8.84 17.95
C ALA A 33 -1.29 -8.27 17.99
N VAL A 34 -2.31 -9.11 17.73
CA VAL A 34 -3.70 -8.67 17.82
C VAL A 34 -4.02 -8.27 19.27
N ALA A 35 -3.60 -9.10 20.24
CA ALA A 35 -3.83 -8.81 21.65
C ALA A 35 -3.15 -7.50 22.09
N ASN A 36 -1.98 -7.19 21.51
CA ASN A 36 -1.23 -5.99 21.82
C ASN A 36 -1.59 -4.78 20.96
N GLY A 37 -2.46 -4.95 19.98
CA GLY A 37 -2.87 -3.86 19.09
C GLY A 37 -1.84 -3.50 18.03
N THR A 38 -0.84 -4.36 17.78
CA THR A 38 0.24 -4.07 16.83
C THR A 38 0.11 -4.79 15.50
N ASP A 39 -0.92 -5.59 15.31
CA ASP A 39 -1.10 -6.39 14.10
C ASP A 39 -1.24 -5.53 12.83
N LYS A 40 -1.81 -4.33 12.96
CA LYS A 40 -2.02 -3.46 11.79
C LYS A 40 -0.71 -2.99 11.17
N GLU A 41 0.36 -2.96 11.94
CA GLU A 41 1.66 -2.48 11.50
C GLU A 41 2.58 -3.61 11.06
N LYS A 42 2.06 -4.86 10.99
CA LYS A 42 2.89 -6.02 10.73
C LYS A 42 2.33 -6.89 9.62
N ILE A 43 3.24 -7.52 8.89
CA ILE A 43 2.91 -8.51 7.88
C ILE A 43 3.59 -9.80 8.31
N PHE A 44 2.79 -10.83 8.62
CA PHE A 44 3.27 -12.04 9.27
C PHE A 44 3.69 -13.17 8.34
N SER A 45 3.41 -13.03 7.05
CA SER A 45 3.70 -14.07 6.07
C SER A 45 4.46 -13.49 4.89
N PHE A 46 5.49 -14.20 4.45
CA PHE A 46 6.24 -13.80 3.27
C PHE A 46 5.35 -13.77 2.03
N ASN A 47 4.45 -14.75 1.90
CA ASN A 47 3.53 -14.78 0.75
C ASN A 47 2.59 -13.57 0.76
N THR A 48 2.10 -13.18 1.93
CA THR A 48 1.28 -11.98 2.07
C THR A 48 2.07 -10.73 1.70
N TYR A 49 3.31 -10.64 2.16
CA TYR A 49 4.19 -9.53 1.82
C TYR A 49 4.38 -9.43 0.30
N LYS A 50 4.68 -10.55 -0.36
CA LYS A 50 4.88 -10.57 -1.81
C LYS A 50 3.62 -10.11 -2.54
N SER A 51 2.46 -10.59 -2.10
CA SER A 51 1.18 -10.23 -2.70
C SER A 51 0.92 -8.74 -2.55
N TYR A 52 1.09 -8.20 -1.36
CA TYR A 52 0.87 -6.78 -1.11
C TYR A 52 1.84 -5.92 -1.91
N TRP A 53 3.12 -6.34 -1.99
CA TRP A 53 4.11 -5.62 -2.77
C TRP A 53 3.75 -5.61 -4.26
N LYS A 54 3.31 -6.75 -4.79
CA LYS A 54 2.91 -6.86 -6.19
C LYS A 54 1.79 -5.87 -6.52
N HIS A 55 0.74 -5.84 -5.70
CA HIS A 55 -0.40 -4.97 -5.96
C HIS A 55 -0.07 -3.50 -5.66
N THR A 56 0.80 -3.26 -4.70
CA THR A 56 1.28 -1.91 -4.43
C THR A 56 2.05 -1.37 -5.63
N LYS A 57 2.85 -2.20 -6.31
CA LYS A 57 3.56 -1.76 -7.51
C LYS A 57 2.58 -1.36 -8.61
N TYR A 58 1.47 -2.06 -8.75
CA TYR A 58 0.46 -1.68 -9.74
C TYR A 58 -0.11 -0.31 -9.44
N PHE A 59 -0.36 -0.02 -8.17
CA PHE A 59 -0.84 1.30 -7.76
C PHE A 59 0.21 2.37 -8.06
N ILE A 60 1.47 2.12 -7.73
CA ILE A 60 2.54 3.08 -7.98
C ILE A 60 2.66 3.38 -9.48
N GLU A 61 2.56 2.35 -10.32
CA GLU A 61 2.62 2.55 -11.76
C GLU A 61 1.44 3.38 -12.26
N TYR A 62 0.25 3.16 -11.70
CA TYR A 62 -0.91 3.96 -12.03
C TYR A 62 -0.67 5.43 -11.66
N ILE A 63 -0.14 5.70 -10.47
CA ILE A 63 0.15 7.06 -10.03
C ILE A 63 1.18 7.72 -10.96
N LYS A 64 2.24 7.01 -11.31
CA LYS A 64 3.26 7.56 -12.19
C LYS A 64 2.70 7.91 -13.57
N SER A 65 1.74 7.14 -14.04
CA SER A 65 1.12 7.36 -15.34
C SER A 65 0.06 8.46 -15.31
N GLU A 66 -0.84 8.42 -14.32
CA GLU A 66 -2.01 9.28 -14.29
C GLU A 66 -1.87 10.51 -13.40
N HIS A 67 -0.99 10.46 -12.42
CA HIS A 67 -0.80 11.53 -11.46
C HIS A 67 0.69 11.75 -11.18
N PRO A 68 1.48 12.07 -12.21
CA PRO A 68 2.94 12.18 -12.06
C PRO A 68 3.39 13.29 -11.11
N GLU A 69 2.49 14.20 -10.77
CA GLU A 69 2.80 15.24 -9.79
C GLU A 69 2.93 14.68 -8.37
N CYS A 70 2.41 13.47 -8.13
CA CYS A 70 2.52 12.85 -6.82
C CYS A 70 3.88 12.21 -6.65
N THR A 71 4.67 12.74 -5.73
CA THR A 71 6.03 12.26 -5.47
C THR A 71 6.16 11.57 -4.11
N THR A 72 5.11 11.56 -3.29
CA THR A 72 5.12 10.91 -1.98
C THR A 72 3.91 10.00 -1.85
N LEU A 73 4.01 9.00 -0.98
CA LEU A 73 2.88 8.13 -0.68
C LEU A 73 1.71 8.95 -0.14
N LYS A 74 2.00 9.92 0.70
CA LYS A 74 0.96 10.76 1.28
C LYS A 74 0.17 11.51 0.19
N SER A 75 0.86 12.06 -0.80
CA SER A 75 0.20 12.78 -1.88
C SER A 75 -0.62 11.86 -2.78
N ALA A 76 -0.21 10.59 -2.90
CA ALA A 76 -0.91 9.61 -3.73
C ALA A 76 -2.12 8.99 -3.05
N LYS A 77 -2.22 9.09 -1.73
CA LYS A 77 -3.29 8.43 -0.96
C LYS A 77 -4.68 8.76 -1.47
N LYS A 78 -4.91 10.00 -1.84
CA LYS A 78 -6.24 10.45 -2.27
C LYS A 78 -6.70 9.80 -3.57
N TYR A 79 -5.79 9.15 -4.30
CA TYR A 79 -6.14 8.49 -5.55
C TYR A 79 -6.33 6.98 -5.42
N VAL A 80 -6.24 6.43 -4.20
CA VAL A 80 -6.39 4.99 -4.00
C VAL A 80 -7.77 4.50 -4.44
N ASN A 81 -8.82 5.20 -4.02
CA ASN A 81 -10.18 4.77 -4.37
C ASN A 81 -10.43 4.90 -5.88
N GLU A 82 -9.88 5.94 -6.51
CA GLU A 82 -9.94 6.09 -7.96
C GLU A 82 -9.27 4.90 -8.65
N TRP A 83 -8.09 4.52 -8.20
CA TRP A 83 -7.37 3.36 -8.76
C TRP A 83 -8.17 2.08 -8.59
N LEU A 84 -8.77 1.86 -7.42
CA LEU A 84 -9.59 0.67 -7.19
C LEU A 84 -10.80 0.64 -8.12
N GLN A 85 -11.40 1.79 -8.41
CA GLN A 85 -12.51 1.86 -9.36
C GLN A 85 -12.04 1.52 -10.77
N VAL A 86 -10.88 2.02 -11.18
CA VAL A 86 -10.28 1.69 -12.48
C VAL A 86 -10.07 0.18 -12.58
N ARG A 87 -9.56 -0.44 -11.52
CA ARG A 87 -9.32 -1.89 -11.51
C ARG A 87 -10.63 -2.66 -11.65
N ALA A 88 -11.66 -2.22 -10.94
CA ALA A 88 -12.97 -2.86 -11.06
C ALA A 88 -13.53 -2.71 -12.47
N ASP A 89 -13.36 -1.53 -13.06
CA ASP A 89 -13.85 -1.25 -14.42
C ASP A 89 -13.09 -2.07 -15.49
N GLN A 90 -11.86 -2.48 -15.17
CA GLN A 90 -11.07 -3.33 -16.06
C GLN A 90 -11.53 -4.80 -16.01
N GLY A 91 -12.52 -5.11 -15.20
CA GLY A 91 -13.07 -6.46 -15.14
C GLY A 91 -12.40 -7.37 -14.14
N LEU A 92 -11.57 -6.83 -13.25
CA LEU A 92 -10.96 -7.65 -12.20
C LEU A 92 -12.03 -8.11 -11.22
N SER A 93 -11.86 -9.32 -10.68
CA SER A 93 -12.85 -9.87 -9.75
C SER A 93 -12.95 -9.03 -8.49
N ALA A 94 -14.11 -9.10 -7.84
CA ALA A 94 -14.32 -8.41 -6.56
C ALA A 94 -13.28 -8.85 -5.52
N TRP A 95 -12.91 -10.15 -5.55
CA TRP A 95 -11.88 -10.67 -4.64
C TRP A 95 -10.53 -9.99 -4.86
N THR A 96 -10.14 -9.80 -6.12
CA THR A 96 -8.88 -9.14 -6.44
C THR A 96 -8.90 -7.68 -6.01
N VAL A 97 -10.00 -6.97 -6.29
CA VAL A 97 -10.13 -5.57 -5.89
C VAL A 97 -10.08 -5.43 -4.37
N GLN A 98 -10.72 -6.36 -3.65
CA GLN A 98 -10.65 -6.37 -2.19
C GLN A 98 -9.23 -6.61 -1.68
N LEU A 99 -8.49 -7.51 -2.33
CA LEU A 99 -7.10 -7.76 -1.99
C LEU A 99 -6.26 -6.50 -2.22
N GLU A 100 -6.51 -5.79 -3.30
CA GLU A 100 -5.80 -4.54 -3.57
C GLU A 100 -6.13 -3.47 -2.54
N ALA A 101 -7.40 -3.40 -2.10
CA ALA A 101 -7.77 -2.49 -1.02
C ALA A 101 -7.05 -2.84 0.29
N LYS A 102 -6.90 -4.14 0.57
CA LYS A 102 -6.16 -4.58 1.76
C LYS A 102 -4.69 -4.20 1.68
N ALA A 103 -4.09 -4.33 0.50
CA ALA A 103 -2.70 -3.93 0.30
C ALA A 103 -2.55 -2.43 0.59
N MET A 104 -3.50 -1.62 0.11
CA MET A 104 -3.48 -0.19 0.36
C MET A 104 -3.70 0.13 1.84
N GLY A 105 -4.58 -0.61 2.50
CA GLY A 105 -4.79 -0.46 3.93
C GLY A 105 -3.51 -0.70 4.71
N LYS A 106 -2.74 -1.75 4.33
CA LYS A 106 -1.44 -1.99 4.96
C LYS A 106 -0.46 -0.87 4.67
N LEU A 107 -0.38 -0.45 3.42
CA LEU A 107 0.56 0.59 3.03
C LEU A 107 0.33 1.89 3.80
N TYR A 108 -0.92 2.26 4.00
CA TYR A 108 -1.28 3.52 4.65
C TYR A 108 -1.69 3.39 6.11
N GLY A 109 -1.68 2.17 6.66
CA GLY A 109 -2.01 1.97 8.07
C GLY A 109 -3.48 2.16 8.40
N ILE A 110 -4.38 1.82 7.48
CA ILE A 110 -5.82 1.97 7.67
C ILE A 110 -6.46 0.60 7.83
N SER A 111 -7.20 0.42 8.94
CA SER A 111 -7.87 -0.84 9.26
C SER A 111 -9.19 -0.97 8.47
N PRO A 112 -9.60 -2.19 8.13
CA PRO A 112 -10.91 -2.41 7.52
C PRO A 112 -12.09 -1.87 8.32
N ASP A 113 -11.91 -1.69 9.63
CA ASP A 113 -12.97 -1.16 10.49
C ASP A 113 -13.03 0.36 10.45
N ASP A 114 -12.06 1.00 9.81
CA ASP A 114 -12.00 2.45 9.74
C ASP A 114 -12.99 2.93 8.69
N LYS A 115 -13.72 4.01 8.99
CA LYS A 115 -14.67 4.57 8.04
C LYS A 115 -14.00 5.08 6.77
N ASP A 116 -12.71 5.37 6.84
CA ASP A 116 -11.94 5.85 5.69
C ASP A 116 -11.27 4.72 4.92
N TYR A 117 -11.66 3.46 5.20
CA TYR A 117 -11.08 2.32 4.53
C TYR A 117 -11.31 2.38 3.02
N PHE A 118 -10.31 1.96 2.26
CA PHE A 118 -10.34 2.08 0.81
C PHE A 118 -11.36 1.18 0.13
N GLN A 119 -12.03 1.72 -0.88
CA GLN A 119 -12.99 0.98 -1.69
C GLN A 119 -13.18 1.71 -3.01
N PRO A 120 -13.60 0.98 -4.05
CA PRO A 120 -13.87 1.62 -5.35
C PRO A 120 -14.96 2.64 -5.29
#